data_896f33eb48d67b2f6c6ac78e0839ce05
#
_entry.id   896f33eb48d67b2f6c6ac78e0839ce05
#
_cell.length_a   1.000
_cell.length_b   1.000
_cell.length_c   1.000
_cell.angle_alpha   90.00
_cell.angle_beta   90.00
_cell.angle_gamma   90.00
#
_symmetry.space_group_name_H-M   'P 1'
#
loop_
_entity.id
_entity.type
_entity.pdbx_description
1 polymer ?
#
loop_
_entity_poly.entity_id
_entity_poly.type
_entity_poly.pdbx_seq_one_letter_code
_entity_poly.pdbx_strand_id
1 'polypeptide(L)'
;MIVIDPSKGGTDSGNVGNGLVEKDYILLISEYIYDRLKNLGADVKIIRETDEYISDDDRVQRIKNAYGDNSKVVALSNRVGNRSEDGAEIIYALRNKNTLAESIAENLAEVGLSVNKWYQRRNAKDTSKDDDKIIRDTGIIETIVVDYGSVKSVSDTNKLKNNYKEYGEAIVKALANYTGTKYVSEGGLEETYTVKKGDSLYKIANKYNITVEDLKKYNNLTSNLLNIGDVLKIPSKTKDEGETIKEETYIVQKGDSLYSIAKKFGTNVETLKKLNNLTSNMLSLGQILIVKETKVTKENDENIYTVKKGDSLYSIAQKFNTTVENIKSTNNLISNLLSIGQKLKIPSTLSSNVYIVQKGDSLYKIAQKFNTTVENIKKLNNLTSNLLSIGQKLIIPNEY
;
A
#
# COMPACT_ATOMS: atom_id res chain seq x y z
N MET A 1 -23.29 15.97 -3.24
CA MET A 1 -22.30 16.51 -4.21
C MET A 1 -21.03 16.85 -3.45
N ILE A 2 -19.89 16.36 -3.89
CA ILE A 2 -18.60 16.53 -3.20
C ILE A 2 -17.59 17.08 -4.20
N VAL A 3 -16.74 18.03 -3.78
CA VAL A 3 -15.61 18.52 -4.57
C VAL A 3 -14.32 18.27 -3.78
N ILE A 4 -13.38 17.58 -4.37
CA ILE A 4 -12.07 17.33 -3.76
C ILE A 4 -11.07 18.34 -4.34
N ASP A 5 -10.36 19.02 -3.45
CA ASP A 5 -9.36 20.02 -3.76
C ASP A 5 -7.98 19.55 -3.26
N PRO A 6 -7.15 18.95 -4.13
CA PRO A 6 -5.75 18.71 -3.82
C PRO A 6 -4.99 20.04 -3.81
N SER A 7 -4.63 20.55 -2.64
CA SER A 7 -3.86 21.79 -2.54
C SER A 7 -2.49 21.64 -3.20
N LYS A 8 -1.89 22.75 -3.63
CA LYS A 8 -0.55 22.75 -4.22
C LYS A 8 -0.45 21.96 -5.54
N GLY A 9 0.63 22.08 -6.26
CA GLY A 9 0.86 21.39 -7.53
C GLY A 9 1.75 22.15 -8.48
N GLY A 10 2.32 21.49 -9.46
CA GLY A 10 3.22 22.06 -10.46
C GLY A 10 4.40 22.77 -9.81
N THR A 11 4.51 24.07 -10.06
CA THR A 11 5.57 24.94 -9.50
C THR A 11 5.41 25.25 -8.02
N ASP A 12 4.22 25.07 -7.42
CA ASP A 12 3.99 25.20 -5.99
C ASP A 12 4.11 23.83 -5.30
N SER A 13 5.30 23.51 -4.80
CA SER A 13 5.55 22.28 -4.07
C SER A 13 4.80 22.16 -2.73
N GLY A 14 4.27 23.29 -2.22
CA GLY A 14 3.80 23.38 -0.85
C GLY A 14 4.94 23.22 0.17
N ASN A 15 4.59 22.73 1.35
CA ASN A 15 5.54 22.48 2.41
C ASN A 15 6.41 21.24 2.11
N VAL A 16 7.71 21.34 2.39
CA VAL A 16 8.67 20.26 2.16
C VAL A 16 9.47 20.00 3.44
N GLY A 17 9.58 18.76 3.84
CA GLY A 17 10.38 18.37 5.01
C GLY A 17 10.35 16.86 5.26
N ASN A 18 11.38 16.35 5.91
CA ASN A 18 11.51 14.93 6.27
C ASN A 18 11.24 13.96 5.11
N GLY A 19 11.64 14.35 3.88
CA GLY A 19 11.43 13.55 2.67
C GLY A 19 9.97 13.45 2.22
N LEU A 20 9.11 14.39 2.62
CA LEU A 20 7.76 14.57 2.13
C LEU A 20 7.67 15.89 1.36
N VAL A 21 7.04 15.86 0.20
CA VAL A 21 6.65 17.03 -0.59
C VAL A 21 5.12 17.10 -0.56
N GLU A 22 4.57 18.18 -0.05
CA GLU A 22 3.12 18.32 0.18
C GLU A 22 2.30 18.01 -1.07
N LYS A 23 2.64 18.62 -2.22
CA LYS A 23 1.87 18.47 -3.46
C LYS A 23 1.70 17.02 -3.90
N ASP A 24 2.72 16.16 -3.69
CA ASP A 24 2.73 14.77 -4.14
C ASP A 24 1.79 13.90 -3.29
N TYR A 25 1.93 14.00 -1.96
CA TYR A 25 1.10 13.22 -1.03
C TYR A 25 -0.34 13.70 -0.98
N ILE A 26 -0.57 15.00 -1.14
CA ILE A 26 -1.91 15.55 -1.20
C ILE A 26 -2.63 15.14 -2.47
N LEU A 27 -1.93 15.01 -3.60
CA LEU A 27 -2.52 14.45 -4.80
C LEU A 27 -2.90 12.99 -4.60
N LEU A 28 -1.97 12.15 -4.11
CA LEU A 28 -2.22 10.73 -3.85
C LEU A 28 -3.43 10.47 -2.95
N ILE A 29 -3.53 11.19 -1.82
CA ILE A 29 -4.66 11.00 -0.90
C ILE A 29 -5.98 11.53 -1.50
N SER A 30 -5.91 12.60 -2.26
CA SER A 30 -7.10 13.18 -2.91
C SER A 30 -7.63 12.30 -4.03
N GLU A 31 -6.77 11.73 -4.86
CA GLU A 31 -7.13 10.73 -5.88
C GLU A 31 -7.76 9.50 -5.25
N TYR A 32 -7.14 8.98 -4.17
CA TYR A 32 -7.72 7.86 -3.43
C TYR A 32 -9.14 8.16 -2.94
N ILE A 33 -9.34 9.32 -2.28
CA ILE A 33 -10.66 9.76 -1.78
C ILE A 33 -11.67 9.87 -2.93
N TYR A 34 -11.26 10.50 -4.04
CA TYR A 34 -12.10 10.68 -5.22
C TYR A 34 -12.55 9.34 -5.80
N ASP A 35 -11.61 8.43 -6.07
CA ASP A 35 -11.91 7.12 -6.65
C ASP A 35 -12.81 6.29 -5.74
N ARG A 36 -12.56 6.30 -4.45
CA ARG A 36 -13.37 5.58 -3.48
C ARG A 36 -14.81 6.12 -3.41
N LEU A 37 -14.99 7.44 -3.32
CA LEU A 37 -16.32 8.07 -3.31
C LEU A 37 -17.08 7.79 -4.62
N LYS A 38 -16.39 7.87 -5.76
CA LYS A 38 -16.93 7.53 -7.07
C LYS A 38 -17.40 6.07 -7.13
N ASN A 39 -16.60 5.15 -6.62
CA ASN A 39 -16.94 3.72 -6.56
C ASN A 39 -18.12 3.43 -5.62
N LEU A 40 -18.33 4.25 -4.60
CA LEU A 40 -19.53 4.20 -3.73
C LEU A 40 -20.78 4.80 -4.40
N GLY A 41 -20.65 5.35 -5.61
CA GLY A 41 -21.74 6.01 -6.33
C GLY A 41 -22.02 7.43 -5.82
N ALA A 42 -21.11 8.06 -5.10
CA ALA A 42 -21.24 9.47 -4.71
C ALA A 42 -21.12 10.38 -5.94
N ASP A 43 -21.86 11.49 -5.92
CA ASP A 43 -21.68 12.56 -6.89
C ASP A 43 -20.47 13.40 -6.46
N VAL A 44 -19.30 13.08 -7.01
CA VAL A 44 -18.00 13.64 -6.64
C VAL A 44 -17.22 14.14 -7.84
N LYS A 45 -16.52 15.25 -7.68
CA LYS A 45 -15.57 15.82 -8.65
C LYS A 45 -14.27 16.13 -7.95
N ILE A 46 -13.17 16.13 -8.69
CA ILE A 46 -11.85 16.55 -8.25
C ILE A 46 -11.40 17.72 -9.13
N ILE A 47 -10.78 18.75 -8.55
CA ILE A 47 -10.41 19.94 -9.32
C ILE A 47 -9.04 19.84 -10.01
N ARG A 48 -8.24 18.83 -9.68
CA ARG A 48 -6.92 18.56 -10.23
C ARG A 48 -6.65 17.04 -10.16
N GLU A 49 -6.32 16.44 -11.30
CA GLU A 49 -5.97 15.01 -11.43
C GLU A 49 -4.49 14.80 -11.80
N THR A 50 -3.73 15.88 -12.01
CA THR A 50 -2.31 15.83 -12.39
C THR A 50 -1.50 16.82 -11.58
N ASP A 51 -0.16 16.74 -11.66
CA ASP A 51 0.73 17.71 -11.01
C ASP A 51 0.76 19.03 -11.78
N GLU A 52 -0.33 19.78 -11.74
CA GLU A 52 -0.46 21.13 -12.32
C GLU A 52 -0.52 22.22 -11.23
N TYR A 53 -0.01 23.40 -11.55
CA TYR A 53 -0.17 24.59 -10.72
C TYR A 53 -1.55 25.20 -10.93
N ILE A 54 -2.27 25.46 -9.85
CA ILE A 54 -3.55 26.18 -9.85
C ILE A 54 -3.46 27.28 -8.80
N SER A 55 -3.70 28.54 -9.20
CA SER A 55 -3.74 29.64 -8.25
C SER A 55 -4.90 29.49 -7.26
N ASP A 56 -4.82 30.12 -6.08
CA ASP A 56 -5.91 30.05 -5.10
C ASP A 56 -7.21 30.63 -5.64
N ASP A 57 -7.15 31.64 -6.52
CA ASP A 57 -8.33 32.16 -7.18
C ASP A 57 -8.96 31.20 -8.15
N ASP A 58 -8.14 30.52 -8.97
CA ASP A 58 -8.60 29.50 -9.91
C ASP A 58 -9.14 28.26 -9.18
N ARG A 59 -8.54 27.88 -8.04
CA ARG A 59 -9.04 26.80 -7.19
C ARG A 59 -10.43 27.08 -6.67
N VAL A 60 -10.66 28.30 -6.14
CA VAL A 60 -12.00 28.77 -5.73
C VAL A 60 -12.97 28.68 -6.90
N GLN A 61 -12.58 29.18 -8.09
CA GLN A 61 -13.44 29.10 -9.28
C GLN A 61 -13.74 27.68 -9.73
N ARG A 62 -12.74 26.79 -9.74
CA ARG A 62 -12.95 25.37 -10.08
C ARG A 62 -13.91 24.70 -9.11
N ILE A 63 -13.81 24.97 -7.80
CA ILE A 63 -14.74 24.44 -6.79
C ILE A 63 -16.16 24.94 -7.06
N LYS A 64 -16.34 26.24 -7.27
CA LYS A 64 -17.65 26.85 -7.55
C LYS A 64 -18.25 26.35 -8.86
N ASN A 65 -17.43 26.20 -9.90
CA ASN A 65 -17.88 25.73 -11.22
C ASN A 65 -18.22 24.23 -11.25
N ALA A 66 -17.75 23.46 -10.28
CA ALA A 66 -18.00 22.00 -10.24
C ALA A 66 -19.52 21.72 -10.16
N TYR A 67 -20.25 22.42 -9.31
CA TYR A 67 -21.70 22.23 -9.09
C TYR A 67 -22.48 23.53 -8.92
N GLY A 68 -21.85 24.65 -9.21
CA GLY A 68 -22.40 25.98 -8.94
C GLY A 68 -22.38 26.39 -7.45
N ASP A 69 -22.79 27.60 -7.15
CA ASP A 69 -22.97 28.09 -5.78
C ASP A 69 -24.18 27.40 -5.14
N ASN A 70 -23.93 26.32 -4.41
CA ASN A 70 -24.97 25.46 -3.86
C ASN A 70 -24.58 24.96 -2.44
N SER A 71 -25.46 25.23 -1.47
CA SER A 71 -25.25 24.83 -0.06
C SER A 71 -25.27 23.32 0.21
N LYS A 72 -25.66 22.51 -0.80
CA LYS A 72 -25.57 21.04 -0.73
C LYS A 72 -24.21 20.49 -1.19
N VAL A 73 -23.31 21.36 -1.61
CA VAL A 73 -21.95 20.99 -2.01
C VAL A 73 -21.04 21.05 -0.81
N VAL A 74 -20.28 19.97 -0.62
CA VAL A 74 -19.18 19.89 0.33
C VAL A 74 -17.88 19.96 -0.46
N ALA A 75 -17.01 20.92 -0.14
CA ALA A 75 -15.66 21.01 -0.69
C ALA A 75 -14.63 20.59 0.37
N LEU A 76 -13.84 19.58 0.06
CA LEU A 76 -12.74 19.10 0.89
C LEU A 76 -11.42 19.58 0.29
N SER A 77 -10.70 20.42 1.00
CA SER A 77 -9.34 20.83 0.66
C SER A 77 -8.33 20.09 1.53
N ASN A 78 -7.44 19.34 0.90
CA ASN A 78 -6.41 18.56 1.57
C ASN A 78 -5.09 19.32 1.59
N ARG A 79 -4.34 19.28 2.71
CA ARG A 79 -3.02 19.90 2.83
C ARG A 79 -2.15 19.24 3.90
N VAL A 80 -0.86 19.58 3.91
CA VAL A 80 0.09 19.26 4.99
C VAL A 80 0.69 20.55 5.53
N GLY A 81 0.69 20.72 6.83
CA GLY A 81 1.16 21.93 7.49
C GLY A 81 2.68 22.00 7.66
N ASN A 82 3.10 23.11 8.25
CA ASN A 82 4.50 23.39 8.61
C ASN A 82 4.57 23.92 10.05
N ARG A 83 3.91 23.20 10.95
CA ARG A 83 3.84 23.52 12.39
C ARG A 83 4.98 22.88 13.15
N SER A 84 5.21 23.35 14.38
CA SER A 84 6.13 22.69 15.34
C SER A 84 5.47 21.52 16.05
N GLU A 85 4.13 21.50 16.10
CA GLU A 85 3.35 20.48 16.80
C GLU A 85 2.95 19.37 15.84
N ASP A 86 3.02 18.14 16.33
CA ASP A 86 2.56 16.93 15.62
C ASP A 86 1.03 16.86 15.57
N GLY A 87 0.49 16.05 14.67
CA GLY A 87 -0.91 15.74 14.56
C GLY A 87 -1.69 16.61 13.56
N ALA A 88 -2.86 16.11 13.20
CA ALA A 88 -3.73 16.74 12.21
C ALA A 88 -4.55 17.89 12.81
N GLU A 89 -5.00 18.78 11.94
CA GLU A 89 -5.98 19.83 12.27
C GLU A 89 -7.06 19.88 11.19
N ILE A 90 -8.28 20.23 11.61
CA ILE A 90 -9.40 20.40 10.68
C ILE A 90 -9.96 21.81 10.83
N ILE A 91 -10.09 22.51 9.70
CA ILE A 91 -10.59 23.87 9.69
C ILE A 91 -11.89 23.91 8.90
N TYR A 92 -12.95 24.43 9.51
CA TYR A 92 -14.26 24.54 8.89
C TYR A 92 -14.75 25.98 8.90
N ALA A 93 -15.66 26.29 7.98
CA ALA A 93 -16.15 27.65 7.77
C ALA A 93 -16.93 28.21 8.97
N LEU A 94 -16.80 29.53 9.20
CA LEU A 94 -17.56 30.24 10.26
C LEU A 94 -19.07 30.07 10.15
N ARG A 95 -19.56 29.89 8.93
CA ARG A 95 -20.98 29.72 8.59
C ARG A 95 -21.51 28.29 8.84
N ASN A 96 -20.62 27.32 9.04
CA ASN A 96 -20.97 25.91 9.16
C ASN A 96 -20.94 25.42 10.61
N LYS A 97 -21.66 24.33 10.88
CA LYS A 97 -21.54 23.57 12.12
C LYS A 97 -20.29 22.71 12.09
N ASN A 98 -19.85 22.25 13.23
CA ASN A 98 -18.68 21.37 13.36
C ASN A 98 -18.96 19.89 12.99
N THR A 99 -20.20 19.51 12.66
CA THR A 99 -20.63 18.12 12.52
C THR A 99 -19.73 17.29 11.56
N LEU A 100 -19.42 17.85 10.38
CA LEU A 100 -18.53 17.15 9.43
C LEU A 100 -17.08 17.13 9.93
N ALA A 101 -16.60 18.24 10.49
CA ALA A 101 -15.25 18.33 11.02
C ALA A 101 -15.01 17.37 12.17
N GLU A 102 -15.96 17.22 13.06
CA GLU A 102 -15.97 16.28 14.18
C GLU A 102 -15.97 14.83 13.67
N SER A 103 -16.86 14.51 12.73
CA SER A 103 -16.91 13.18 12.12
C SER A 103 -15.59 12.80 11.43
N ILE A 104 -14.96 13.75 10.71
CA ILE A 104 -13.64 13.51 10.10
C ILE A 104 -12.59 13.25 11.19
N ALA A 105 -12.59 14.05 12.27
CA ALA A 105 -11.64 13.91 13.36
C ALA A 105 -11.74 12.55 14.05
N GLU A 106 -12.96 12.11 14.33
CA GLU A 106 -13.22 10.79 14.93
C GLU A 106 -12.73 9.65 14.03
N ASN A 107 -13.08 9.66 12.74
CA ASN A 107 -12.67 8.61 11.82
C ASN A 107 -11.14 8.59 11.60
N LEU A 108 -10.46 9.75 11.56
CA LEU A 108 -8.99 9.80 11.49
C LEU A 108 -8.34 9.25 12.76
N ALA A 109 -8.90 9.55 13.93
CA ALA A 109 -8.41 9.02 15.20
C ALA A 109 -8.57 7.48 15.29
N GLU A 110 -9.66 6.92 14.77
CA GLU A 110 -9.87 5.45 14.69
C GLU A 110 -8.75 4.74 13.90
N VAL A 111 -8.17 5.39 12.89
CA VAL A 111 -7.08 4.84 12.08
C VAL A 111 -5.67 5.31 12.52
N GLY A 112 -5.56 5.88 13.73
CA GLY A 112 -4.28 6.21 14.37
C GLY A 112 -3.68 7.57 13.99
N LEU A 113 -4.40 8.44 13.30
CA LEU A 113 -3.99 9.83 13.09
C LEU A 113 -4.59 10.73 14.18
N SER A 114 -3.76 11.20 15.11
CA SER A 114 -4.18 12.13 16.15
C SER A 114 -4.64 13.45 15.55
N VAL A 115 -5.86 13.88 15.88
CA VAL A 115 -6.38 15.19 15.50
C VAL A 115 -6.33 16.10 16.72
N ASN A 116 -5.51 17.15 16.64
CA ASN A 116 -5.28 18.07 17.77
C ASN A 116 -6.51 18.96 18.04
N LYS A 117 -7.12 19.42 16.97
CA LYS A 117 -8.33 20.26 17.04
C LYS A 117 -9.08 20.31 15.72
N TRP A 118 -10.37 20.61 15.82
CA TRP A 118 -11.19 21.07 14.71
C TRP A 118 -11.80 22.43 15.11
N TYR A 119 -11.61 23.43 14.27
CA TYR A 119 -11.90 24.80 14.65
C TYR A 119 -12.19 25.71 13.46
N GLN A 120 -12.74 26.87 13.76
CA GLN A 120 -12.95 27.97 12.82
C GLN A 120 -11.78 28.95 12.93
N ARG A 121 -11.10 29.21 11.82
CA ARG A 121 -10.00 30.17 11.78
C ARG A 121 -10.50 31.53 11.30
N ARG A 122 -10.51 32.47 12.22
CA ARG A 122 -10.95 33.87 11.92
C ARG A 122 -9.79 34.68 11.39
N ASN A 123 -10.08 35.54 10.39
CA ASN A 123 -9.08 36.46 9.88
C ASN A 123 -8.71 37.49 10.96
N ALA A 124 -7.42 37.75 11.11
CA ALA A 124 -6.93 38.67 12.15
C ALA A 124 -7.33 40.12 11.97
N LYS A 125 -7.60 40.56 10.73
CA LYS A 125 -8.00 41.94 10.40
C LYS A 125 -9.51 42.11 10.38
N ASP A 126 -10.25 41.02 10.12
CA ASP A 126 -11.72 41.04 10.07
C ASP A 126 -12.25 39.73 10.62
N THR A 127 -12.52 39.70 11.90
CA THR A 127 -12.94 38.47 12.63
C THR A 127 -14.31 37.95 12.23
N SER A 128 -15.05 38.67 11.40
CA SER A 128 -16.31 38.19 10.80
C SER A 128 -16.09 37.28 9.60
N LYS A 129 -14.86 37.18 9.11
CA LYS A 129 -14.48 36.39 7.93
C LYS A 129 -13.56 35.24 8.30
N ASP A 130 -13.65 34.18 7.51
CA ASP A 130 -12.67 33.07 7.56
C ASP A 130 -11.29 33.56 7.09
N ASP A 131 -10.23 33.09 7.75
CA ASP A 131 -8.85 33.41 7.38
C ASP A 131 -8.43 32.71 6.09
N ASP A 132 -8.73 31.42 5.99
CA ASP A 132 -8.43 30.66 4.79
C ASP A 132 -9.22 31.15 3.57
N LYS A 133 -8.50 31.52 2.50
CA LYS A 133 -9.10 32.04 1.26
C LYS A 133 -10.04 31.02 0.64
N ILE A 134 -9.66 29.74 0.61
CA ILE A 134 -10.47 28.67 0.03
C ILE A 134 -11.81 28.51 0.77
N ILE A 135 -11.82 28.67 2.09
CA ILE A 135 -13.04 28.62 2.90
C ILE A 135 -13.90 29.89 2.70
N ARG A 136 -13.23 31.04 2.72
CA ARG A 136 -13.92 32.35 2.64
C ARG A 136 -14.59 32.57 1.30
N ASP A 137 -13.85 32.32 0.21
CA ASP A 137 -14.24 32.78 -1.13
C ASP A 137 -15.10 31.75 -1.89
N THR A 138 -15.26 30.52 -1.37
CA THR A 138 -16.22 29.53 -1.90
C THR A 138 -17.68 29.81 -1.54
N GLY A 139 -17.95 30.90 -0.83
CA GLY A 139 -19.33 31.39 -0.61
C GLY A 139 -20.15 30.44 0.27
N ILE A 140 -21.30 29.98 -0.25
CA ILE A 140 -22.23 29.12 0.51
C ILE A 140 -21.87 27.65 0.49
N ILE A 141 -20.85 27.24 -0.28
CA ILE A 141 -20.35 25.86 -0.30
C ILE A 141 -19.77 25.51 1.07
N GLU A 142 -20.13 24.36 1.62
CA GLU A 142 -19.55 23.89 2.87
C GLU A 142 -18.11 23.45 2.64
N THR A 143 -17.16 24.34 2.90
CA THR A 143 -15.74 24.11 2.67
C THR A 143 -15.03 23.75 3.95
N ILE A 144 -14.30 22.64 3.93
CA ILE A 144 -13.51 22.12 5.02
C ILE A 144 -12.07 21.87 4.55
N VAL A 145 -11.11 22.18 5.41
CA VAL A 145 -9.69 21.91 5.16
C VAL A 145 -9.21 20.87 6.14
N VAL A 146 -8.61 19.80 5.62
CA VAL A 146 -7.94 18.77 6.41
C VAL A 146 -6.43 18.93 6.24
N ASP A 147 -5.78 19.24 7.36
CA ASP A 147 -4.33 19.35 7.48
C ASP A 147 -3.81 18.09 8.20
N TYR A 148 -3.18 17.18 7.44
CA TYR A 148 -2.82 15.85 7.90
C TYR A 148 -1.61 15.78 8.85
N GLY A 149 -1.05 16.91 9.23
CA GLY A 149 0.11 16.98 10.11
C GLY A 149 1.16 17.97 9.62
N SER A 150 2.38 17.87 10.12
CA SER A 150 3.46 18.79 9.83
C SER A 150 4.62 18.15 9.11
N VAL A 151 5.13 18.81 8.05
CA VAL A 151 6.38 18.38 7.39
C VAL A 151 7.60 18.49 8.31
N LYS A 152 7.53 19.26 9.42
CA LYS A 152 8.58 19.36 10.43
C LYS A 152 8.61 18.14 11.35
N SER A 153 7.49 17.42 11.47
CA SER A 153 7.38 16.23 12.29
C SER A 153 7.81 14.99 11.50
N VAL A 154 8.83 14.29 12.00
CA VAL A 154 9.23 12.98 11.47
C VAL A 154 8.10 11.96 11.65
N SER A 155 7.38 12.04 12.78
CA SER A 155 6.25 11.17 13.09
C SER A 155 5.13 11.34 12.06
N ASP A 156 4.66 12.58 11.84
CA ASP A 156 3.56 12.86 10.91
C ASP A 156 3.93 12.49 9.48
N THR A 157 5.13 12.87 9.02
CA THR A 157 5.58 12.56 7.67
C THR A 157 5.67 11.05 7.43
N ASN A 158 6.16 10.27 8.40
CA ASN A 158 6.19 8.82 8.29
C ASN A 158 4.78 8.20 8.32
N LYS A 159 3.91 8.69 9.20
CA LYS A 159 2.51 8.26 9.23
C LYS A 159 1.81 8.52 7.89
N LEU A 160 1.94 9.73 7.36
CA LEU A 160 1.28 10.08 6.09
C LEU A 160 1.83 9.26 4.92
N LYS A 161 3.16 9.06 4.84
CA LYS A 161 3.79 8.23 3.81
C LYS A 161 3.30 6.78 3.82
N ASN A 162 3.12 6.21 4.99
CA ASN A 162 2.81 4.78 5.14
C ASN A 162 1.31 4.50 5.15
N ASN A 163 0.47 5.45 5.58
CA ASN A 163 -0.95 5.21 5.87
C ASN A 163 -1.88 6.20 5.15
N TYR A 164 -1.45 6.83 4.05
CA TYR A 164 -2.30 7.81 3.34
C TYR A 164 -3.63 7.22 2.85
N LYS A 165 -3.66 5.92 2.53
CA LYS A 165 -4.89 5.23 2.12
C LYS A 165 -5.86 5.04 3.27
N GLU A 166 -5.36 4.64 4.43
CA GLU A 166 -6.15 4.49 5.65
C GLU A 166 -6.75 5.84 6.06
N TYR A 167 -5.98 6.92 5.96
CA TYR A 167 -6.48 8.28 6.22
C TYR A 167 -7.48 8.73 5.16
N GLY A 168 -7.21 8.42 3.89
CA GLY A 168 -8.16 8.65 2.80
C GLY A 168 -9.48 7.93 3.01
N GLU A 169 -9.45 6.64 3.43
CA GLU A 169 -10.65 5.85 3.70
C GLU A 169 -11.45 6.38 4.90
N ALA A 170 -10.78 6.89 5.93
CA ALA A 170 -11.43 7.57 7.06
C ALA A 170 -12.22 8.81 6.59
N ILE A 171 -11.63 9.60 5.69
CA ILE A 171 -12.31 10.75 5.06
C ILE A 171 -13.48 10.29 4.19
N VAL A 172 -13.32 9.25 3.38
CA VAL A 172 -14.39 8.66 2.55
C VAL A 172 -15.58 8.26 3.41
N LYS A 173 -15.33 7.56 4.54
CA LYS A 173 -16.39 7.14 5.49
C LYS A 173 -17.15 8.35 6.03
N ALA A 174 -16.43 9.39 6.46
CA ALA A 174 -17.05 10.62 7.00
C ALA A 174 -17.88 11.35 5.94
N LEU A 175 -17.32 11.58 4.74
CA LEU A 175 -18.00 12.27 3.65
C LEU A 175 -19.22 11.50 3.12
N ALA A 176 -19.09 10.18 2.94
CA ALA A 176 -20.18 9.34 2.46
C ALA A 176 -21.36 9.40 3.43
N ASN A 177 -21.13 9.17 4.72
CA ASN A 177 -22.14 9.25 5.74
C ASN A 177 -22.79 10.64 5.82
N TYR A 178 -21.98 11.70 5.76
CA TYR A 178 -22.46 13.07 5.83
C TYR A 178 -23.35 13.46 4.64
N THR A 179 -22.97 13.00 3.43
CA THR A 179 -23.73 13.32 2.20
C THR A 179 -24.86 12.32 1.90
N GLY A 180 -25.06 11.32 2.73
CA GLY A 180 -26.10 10.28 2.57
C GLY A 180 -25.75 9.20 1.53
N THR A 181 -24.49 9.11 1.13
CA THR A 181 -24.00 8.00 0.30
C THR A 181 -23.79 6.79 1.21
N LYS A 182 -24.29 5.63 0.81
CA LYS A 182 -24.07 4.41 1.59
C LYS A 182 -22.58 4.08 1.62
N TYR A 183 -21.96 4.20 2.79
CA TYR A 183 -20.57 3.80 2.96
C TYR A 183 -20.48 2.27 3.03
N VAL A 184 -19.52 1.76 2.29
CA VAL A 184 -19.10 0.36 2.33
C VAL A 184 -17.56 0.42 2.33
N SER A 185 -16.91 -0.21 3.32
CA SER A 185 -15.44 -0.24 3.41
C SER A 185 -14.83 -0.78 2.12
N GLU A 186 -13.57 -0.45 1.83
CA GLU A 186 -12.87 -0.93 0.62
C GLU A 186 -12.96 -2.46 0.50
N GLY A 187 -13.08 -3.14 1.62
CA GLY A 187 -13.37 -4.56 1.74
C GLY A 187 -14.82 -4.99 1.61
N GLY A 188 -15.76 -4.08 1.51
CA GLY A 188 -17.19 -4.38 1.48
C GLY A 188 -17.89 -4.09 0.13
N LEU A 189 -17.18 -3.51 -0.85
CA LEU A 189 -17.66 -3.51 -2.23
C LEU A 189 -17.39 -4.91 -2.79
N GLU A 190 -18.44 -5.63 -3.13
CA GLU A 190 -18.30 -6.93 -3.80
C GLU A 190 -17.66 -6.69 -5.18
N GLU A 191 -16.31 -6.73 -5.24
CA GLU A 191 -15.63 -6.82 -6.52
C GLU A 191 -16.02 -8.14 -7.17
N THR A 192 -16.41 -8.12 -8.44
CA THR A 192 -16.77 -9.33 -9.16
C THR A 192 -15.79 -9.57 -10.31
N TYR A 193 -15.54 -10.84 -10.60
CA TYR A 193 -14.73 -11.26 -11.73
C TYR A 193 -15.50 -12.23 -12.61
N THR A 194 -15.62 -11.92 -13.91
CA THR A 194 -16.22 -12.83 -14.88
C THR A 194 -15.14 -13.77 -15.43
N VAL A 195 -15.34 -15.07 -15.25
CA VAL A 195 -14.42 -16.13 -15.67
C VAL A 195 -14.26 -16.12 -17.19
N LYS A 196 -13.00 -16.11 -17.66
CA LYS A 196 -12.60 -16.11 -19.06
C LYS A 196 -11.98 -17.44 -19.44
N LYS A 197 -11.88 -17.72 -20.75
CA LYS A 197 -11.20 -18.93 -21.27
C LYS A 197 -9.75 -18.99 -20.78
N GLY A 198 -9.39 -20.11 -20.13
CA GLY A 198 -8.06 -20.36 -19.59
C GLY A 198 -7.85 -19.88 -18.13
N ASP A 199 -8.91 -19.38 -17.48
CA ASP A 199 -8.89 -19.07 -16.05
C ASP A 199 -8.98 -20.34 -15.21
N SER A 200 -8.50 -20.20 -13.98
CA SER A 200 -8.68 -21.15 -12.90
C SER A 200 -8.85 -20.37 -11.60
N LEU A 201 -9.47 -20.98 -10.60
CA LEU A 201 -9.58 -20.36 -9.26
C LEU A 201 -8.23 -19.85 -8.76
N TYR A 202 -7.15 -20.61 -9.01
CA TYR A 202 -5.80 -20.22 -8.63
C TYR A 202 -5.35 -18.91 -9.33
N LYS A 203 -5.52 -18.81 -10.67
CA LYS A 203 -5.13 -17.60 -11.42
C LYS A 203 -5.92 -16.38 -10.94
N ILE A 204 -7.22 -16.59 -10.70
CA ILE A 204 -8.09 -15.51 -10.23
C ILE A 204 -7.72 -15.12 -8.80
N ALA A 205 -7.56 -16.06 -7.89
CA ALA A 205 -7.16 -15.81 -6.52
C ALA A 205 -5.80 -15.07 -6.45
N ASN A 206 -4.82 -15.51 -7.24
CA ASN A 206 -3.50 -14.87 -7.31
C ASN A 206 -3.57 -13.44 -7.88
N LYS A 207 -4.42 -13.21 -8.90
CA LYS A 207 -4.63 -11.87 -9.46
C LYS A 207 -5.13 -10.88 -8.40
N TYR A 208 -5.96 -11.34 -7.48
CA TYR A 208 -6.55 -10.52 -6.41
C TYR A 208 -5.82 -10.67 -5.07
N ASN A 209 -4.70 -11.41 -5.05
CA ASN A 209 -3.87 -11.63 -3.86
C ASN A 209 -4.68 -12.17 -2.66
N ILE A 210 -5.54 -13.15 -2.92
CA ILE A 210 -6.36 -13.90 -1.96
C ILE A 210 -6.07 -15.39 -2.11
N THR A 211 -6.49 -16.22 -1.15
CA THR A 211 -6.35 -17.67 -1.27
C THR A 211 -7.47 -18.29 -2.13
N VAL A 212 -7.20 -19.43 -2.74
CA VAL A 212 -8.24 -20.21 -3.47
C VAL A 212 -9.38 -20.60 -2.52
N GLU A 213 -9.05 -20.92 -1.27
CA GLU A 213 -10.00 -21.30 -0.24
C GLU A 213 -10.94 -20.14 0.11
N ASP A 214 -10.40 -18.92 0.29
CA ASP A 214 -11.21 -17.72 0.53
C ASP A 214 -12.13 -17.43 -0.65
N LEU A 215 -11.59 -17.52 -1.88
CA LEU A 215 -12.40 -17.31 -3.09
C LEU A 215 -13.53 -18.35 -3.20
N LYS A 216 -13.25 -19.62 -2.90
CA LYS A 216 -14.26 -20.70 -2.88
C LYS A 216 -15.31 -20.48 -1.80
N LYS A 217 -14.88 -20.25 -0.57
CA LYS A 217 -15.74 -20.01 0.59
C LYS A 217 -16.67 -18.83 0.34
N TYR A 218 -16.13 -17.74 -0.17
CA TYR A 218 -16.89 -16.51 -0.44
C TYR A 218 -17.95 -16.69 -1.55
N ASN A 219 -17.70 -17.64 -2.48
CA ASN A 219 -18.59 -17.94 -3.58
C ASN A 219 -19.41 -19.24 -3.38
N ASN A 220 -19.34 -19.87 -2.22
CA ASN A 220 -19.98 -21.15 -1.90
C ASN A 220 -19.63 -22.26 -2.93
N LEU A 221 -18.38 -22.26 -3.45
CA LEU A 221 -17.95 -23.25 -4.43
C LEU A 221 -17.53 -24.56 -3.74
N THR A 222 -18.13 -25.65 -4.14
CA THR A 222 -17.81 -27.00 -3.64
C THR A 222 -16.73 -27.70 -4.45
N SER A 223 -16.43 -27.19 -5.66
CA SER A 223 -15.42 -27.74 -6.58
C SER A 223 -14.49 -26.64 -7.10
N ASN A 224 -13.43 -27.04 -7.81
CA ASN A 224 -12.51 -26.11 -8.48
C ASN A 224 -12.90 -25.85 -9.94
N LEU A 225 -14.02 -26.42 -10.41
CA LEU A 225 -14.49 -26.25 -11.79
C LEU A 225 -15.13 -24.87 -11.93
N LEU A 226 -14.75 -24.16 -12.98
CA LEU A 226 -15.29 -22.88 -13.40
C LEU A 226 -15.81 -23.00 -14.83
N ASN A 227 -16.94 -22.38 -15.11
CA ASN A 227 -17.44 -22.19 -16.47
C ASN A 227 -17.05 -20.79 -16.96
N ILE A 228 -16.78 -20.69 -18.28
CA ILE A 228 -16.58 -19.37 -18.88
C ILE A 228 -17.89 -18.59 -18.75
N GLY A 229 -17.79 -17.36 -18.22
CA GLY A 229 -18.94 -16.51 -17.93
C GLY A 229 -19.44 -16.57 -16.48
N ASP A 230 -18.95 -17.50 -15.65
CA ASP A 230 -19.26 -17.47 -14.22
C ASP A 230 -18.80 -16.15 -13.62
N VAL A 231 -19.64 -15.55 -12.77
CA VAL A 231 -19.32 -14.30 -12.06
C VAL A 231 -18.94 -14.66 -10.64
N LEU A 232 -17.67 -14.51 -10.32
CA LEU A 232 -17.13 -14.74 -8.98
C LEU A 232 -17.10 -13.44 -8.20
N LYS A 233 -17.60 -13.45 -6.99
CA LYS A 233 -17.41 -12.39 -6.00
C LYS A 233 -15.99 -12.51 -5.46
N ILE A 234 -15.25 -11.43 -5.48
CA ILE A 234 -13.88 -11.40 -4.97
C ILE A 234 -13.93 -10.93 -3.50
N PRO A 235 -13.56 -11.78 -2.54
CA PRO A 235 -13.50 -11.34 -1.16
C PRO A 235 -12.44 -10.26 -1.07
N SER A 236 -12.83 -9.11 -0.54
CA SER A 236 -11.88 -8.13 -0.12
C SER A 236 -11.03 -8.73 1.01
N LYS A 237 -9.74 -8.40 1.05
CA LYS A 237 -8.93 -8.71 2.22
C LYS A 237 -9.54 -8.00 3.42
N THR A 238 -10.40 -8.69 4.16
CA THR A 238 -10.61 -8.31 5.54
C THR A 238 -9.26 -8.48 6.23
N LYS A 239 -8.76 -7.44 6.87
CA LYS A 239 -7.75 -7.58 7.92
C LYS A 239 -8.39 -8.39 9.06
N ASP A 240 -8.61 -9.67 8.82
CA ASP A 240 -8.71 -10.61 9.91
C ASP A 240 -7.26 -10.88 10.31
N GLU A 241 -6.93 -10.45 11.51
CA GLU A 241 -5.67 -10.72 12.19
C GLU A 241 -5.59 -12.22 12.49
N GLY A 242 -5.44 -13.05 11.47
CA GLY A 242 -5.37 -14.49 11.56
C GLY A 242 -4.56 -15.08 10.43
N GLU A 243 -3.46 -15.71 10.80
CA GLU A 243 -2.63 -16.66 10.05
C GLU A 243 -2.55 -16.44 8.52
N THR A 244 -1.48 -15.84 8.05
CA THR A 244 -1.14 -15.84 6.61
C THR A 244 -0.53 -17.21 6.25
N ILE A 245 -1.20 -17.97 5.38
CA ILE A 245 -0.64 -19.21 4.82
C ILE A 245 0.22 -18.82 3.62
N LYS A 246 1.51 -19.15 3.67
CA LYS A 246 2.43 -18.99 2.56
C LYS A 246 2.49 -20.31 1.81
N GLU A 247 2.06 -20.32 0.54
CA GLU A 247 2.05 -21.50 -0.31
C GLU A 247 3.25 -21.50 -1.26
N GLU A 248 3.95 -22.62 -1.35
CA GLU A 248 4.95 -22.89 -2.37
C GLU A 248 4.31 -23.75 -3.45
N THR A 249 4.43 -23.35 -4.73
CA THR A 249 3.80 -24.06 -5.84
C THR A 249 4.81 -24.65 -6.81
N TYR A 250 4.39 -25.73 -7.52
CA TYR A 250 5.18 -26.40 -8.55
C TYR A 250 4.33 -26.67 -9.80
N ILE A 251 4.92 -26.43 -10.98
CA ILE A 251 4.28 -26.73 -12.26
C ILE A 251 4.70 -28.12 -12.72
N VAL A 252 3.74 -29.02 -12.89
CA VAL A 252 3.97 -30.40 -13.34
C VAL A 252 4.63 -30.43 -14.70
N GLN A 253 5.75 -31.13 -14.81
CA GLN A 253 6.52 -31.30 -16.02
C GLN A 253 6.37 -32.70 -16.61
N LYS A 254 6.79 -32.87 -17.86
CA LYS A 254 6.76 -34.18 -18.52
C LYS A 254 7.62 -35.20 -17.74
N GLY A 255 7.02 -36.30 -17.34
CA GLY A 255 7.67 -37.35 -16.55
C GLY A 255 7.48 -37.24 -15.04
N ASP A 256 6.81 -36.19 -14.57
CA ASP A 256 6.49 -36.05 -13.15
C ASP A 256 5.38 -37.00 -12.71
N SER A 257 5.48 -37.41 -11.46
CA SER A 257 4.46 -38.13 -10.71
C SER A 257 4.30 -37.49 -9.34
N LEU A 258 3.15 -37.69 -8.69
CA LEU A 258 2.98 -37.23 -7.29
C LEU A 258 4.10 -37.71 -6.38
N TYR A 259 4.63 -38.91 -6.62
CA TYR A 259 5.73 -39.47 -5.85
C TYR A 259 7.04 -38.70 -6.08
N SER A 260 7.41 -38.43 -7.35
CA SER A 260 8.62 -37.70 -7.67
C SER A 260 8.57 -36.26 -7.14
N ILE A 261 7.40 -35.63 -7.25
CA ILE A 261 7.18 -34.24 -6.75
C ILE A 261 7.22 -34.23 -5.21
N ALA A 262 6.54 -35.20 -4.54
CA ALA A 262 6.57 -35.29 -3.08
C ALA A 262 8.01 -35.45 -2.55
N LYS A 263 8.78 -36.32 -3.18
CA LYS A 263 10.19 -36.53 -2.84
C LYS A 263 11.04 -35.26 -3.06
N LYS A 264 10.80 -34.55 -4.16
CA LYS A 264 11.51 -33.32 -4.51
C LYS A 264 11.31 -32.22 -3.47
N PHE A 265 10.11 -32.11 -2.91
CA PHE A 265 9.74 -31.06 -1.95
C PHE A 265 9.69 -31.51 -0.49
N GLY A 266 10.22 -32.71 -0.20
CA GLY A 266 10.35 -33.24 1.17
C GLY A 266 8.99 -33.49 1.85
N THR A 267 7.97 -33.84 1.08
CA THR A 267 6.62 -34.19 1.53
C THR A 267 6.23 -35.60 1.11
N ASN A 268 4.97 -35.97 1.27
CA ASN A 268 4.45 -37.27 0.82
C ASN A 268 3.24 -37.09 -0.11
N VAL A 269 2.90 -38.19 -0.84
CA VAL A 269 1.82 -38.16 -1.84
C VAL A 269 0.47 -37.84 -1.22
N GLU A 270 0.17 -38.32 -0.03
CA GLU A 270 -1.07 -38.02 0.70
C GLU A 270 -1.23 -36.55 1.01
N THR A 271 -0.15 -35.94 1.53
CA THR A 271 -0.11 -34.49 1.78
C THR A 271 -0.29 -33.68 0.49
N LEU A 272 0.42 -34.05 -0.60
CA LEU A 272 0.23 -33.38 -1.89
C LEU A 272 -1.21 -33.51 -2.40
N LYS A 273 -1.81 -34.68 -2.28
CA LYS A 273 -3.21 -34.89 -2.67
C LYS A 273 -4.15 -34.03 -1.84
N LYS A 274 -3.93 -33.96 -0.52
CA LYS A 274 -4.73 -33.16 0.40
C LYS A 274 -4.61 -31.66 0.10
N LEU A 275 -3.39 -31.16 -0.06
CA LEU A 275 -3.13 -29.74 -0.38
C LEU A 275 -3.78 -29.31 -1.69
N ASN A 276 -3.93 -30.24 -2.64
CA ASN A 276 -4.44 -29.96 -3.99
C ASN A 276 -5.82 -30.55 -4.25
N ASN A 277 -6.48 -31.11 -3.24
CA ASN A 277 -7.78 -31.79 -3.36
C ASN A 277 -7.83 -32.85 -4.49
N LEU A 278 -6.73 -33.59 -4.67
CA LEU A 278 -6.63 -34.60 -5.72
C LEU A 278 -7.29 -35.92 -5.27
N THR A 279 -8.23 -36.39 -6.03
CA THR A 279 -8.91 -37.69 -5.81
C THR A 279 -8.18 -38.85 -6.50
N SER A 280 -7.31 -38.55 -7.46
CA SER A 280 -6.50 -39.58 -8.18
C SER A 280 -5.03 -39.18 -8.17
N ASN A 281 -4.18 -40.13 -8.69
CA ASN A 281 -2.74 -39.89 -8.84
C ASN A 281 -2.38 -39.28 -10.22
N MET A 282 -3.38 -39.08 -11.09
CA MET A 282 -3.12 -38.59 -12.42
C MET A 282 -2.86 -37.08 -12.38
N LEU A 283 -1.79 -36.67 -13.06
CA LEU A 283 -1.37 -35.28 -13.20
C LEU A 283 -1.44 -34.86 -14.66
N SER A 284 -1.81 -33.62 -14.91
CA SER A 284 -1.76 -33.02 -16.25
C SER A 284 -0.46 -32.22 -16.41
N LEU A 285 0.15 -32.26 -17.58
CA LEU A 285 1.29 -31.41 -17.92
C LEU A 285 0.88 -29.93 -17.78
N GLY A 286 1.70 -29.15 -17.06
CA GLY A 286 1.40 -27.75 -16.77
C GLY A 286 0.44 -27.54 -15.58
N GLN A 287 -0.03 -28.60 -14.94
CA GLN A 287 -0.82 -28.48 -13.72
C GLN A 287 0.02 -27.84 -12.62
N ILE A 288 -0.57 -26.88 -11.90
CA ILE A 288 0.07 -26.24 -10.76
C ILE A 288 -0.35 -26.98 -9.49
N LEU A 289 0.64 -27.41 -8.69
CA LEU A 289 0.44 -28.06 -7.40
C LEU A 289 0.98 -27.20 -6.28
N ILE A 290 0.23 -27.05 -5.20
CA ILE A 290 0.74 -26.56 -3.91
C ILE A 290 1.59 -27.69 -3.32
N VAL A 291 2.87 -27.43 -3.12
CA VAL A 291 3.83 -28.42 -2.62
C VAL A 291 4.20 -28.24 -1.17
N LYS A 292 3.91 -27.04 -0.62
CA LYS A 292 4.13 -26.72 0.79
C LYS A 292 3.25 -25.57 1.21
N GLU A 293 2.65 -25.66 2.40
CA GLU A 293 2.01 -24.57 3.13
C GLU A 293 2.82 -24.26 4.38
N THR A 294 3.08 -22.98 4.61
CA THR A 294 3.70 -22.51 5.84
C THR A 294 2.74 -21.51 6.50
N LYS A 295 2.19 -21.90 7.66
CA LYS A 295 1.40 -20.98 8.48
C LYS A 295 2.32 -19.93 9.08
N VAL A 296 2.08 -18.67 8.74
CA VAL A 296 2.74 -17.51 9.36
C VAL A 296 1.72 -16.91 10.31
N THR A 297 1.81 -17.25 11.59
CA THR A 297 1.11 -16.52 12.64
C THR A 297 1.77 -15.16 12.76
N LYS A 298 1.01 -14.08 12.66
CA LYS A 298 1.45 -12.76 13.12
C LYS A 298 1.49 -12.74 14.65
N GLU A 299 2.44 -13.44 15.23
CA GLU A 299 3.07 -12.92 16.44
C GLU A 299 3.97 -11.77 15.98
N ASN A 300 4.02 -10.69 16.74
CA ASN A 300 4.91 -9.55 16.53
C ASN A 300 6.35 -10.02 16.27
N ASP A 301 6.63 -10.49 15.06
CA ASP A 301 7.98 -10.77 14.59
C ASP A 301 8.63 -9.47 14.11
N GLU A 302 8.90 -8.60 15.08
CA GLU A 302 10.17 -7.92 15.01
C GLU A 302 11.21 -9.03 15.12
N ASN A 303 11.77 -9.49 13.97
CA ASN A 303 12.92 -10.40 13.94
C ASN A 303 14.08 -9.74 14.70
N ILE A 304 14.11 -9.88 16.02
CA ILE A 304 15.14 -9.29 16.87
C ILE A 304 16.31 -10.28 16.94
N TYR A 305 17.43 -9.88 16.35
CA TYR A 305 18.68 -10.61 16.47
C TYR A 305 19.54 -10.00 17.57
N THR A 306 20.03 -10.83 18.49
CA THR A 306 20.99 -10.41 19.50
C THR A 306 22.41 -10.65 18.99
N VAL A 307 23.21 -9.59 18.88
CA VAL A 307 24.59 -9.63 18.40
C VAL A 307 25.47 -10.50 19.30
N LYS A 308 26.19 -11.43 18.70
CA LYS A 308 27.10 -12.35 19.38
C LYS A 308 28.57 -11.99 19.12
N LYS A 309 29.48 -12.54 19.89
CA LYS A 309 30.92 -12.36 19.68
C LYS A 309 31.34 -12.85 18.29
N GLY A 310 31.98 -12.01 17.50
CA GLY A 310 32.38 -12.29 16.12
C GLY A 310 31.39 -11.87 15.04
N ASP A 311 30.20 -11.37 15.41
CA ASP A 311 29.26 -10.85 14.45
C ASP A 311 29.71 -9.52 13.88
N SER A 312 29.31 -9.28 12.66
CA SER A 312 29.36 -7.99 11.96
C SER A 312 28.01 -7.76 11.27
N LEU A 313 27.67 -6.49 10.98
CA LEU A 313 26.48 -6.18 10.18
C LEU A 313 26.45 -6.99 8.90
N TYR A 314 27.60 -7.25 8.29
CA TYR A 314 27.73 -8.03 7.07
C TYR A 314 27.37 -9.50 7.29
N SER A 315 27.95 -10.17 8.30
CA SER A 315 27.63 -11.56 8.60
C SER A 315 26.16 -11.77 8.99
N ILE A 316 25.61 -10.78 9.72
CA ILE A 316 24.17 -10.77 10.10
C ILE A 316 23.31 -10.58 8.86
N ALA A 317 23.64 -9.63 7.99
CA ALA A 317 22.91 -9.39 6.75
C ALA A 317 22.88 -10.64 5.86
N GLN A 318 24.01 -11.32 5.70
CA GLN A 318 24.06 -12.60 4.97
C GLN A 318 23.20 -13.70 5.62
N LYS A 319 23.29 -13.83 6.95
CA LYS A 319 22.53 -14.83 7.70
C LYS A 319 21.03 -14.69 7.52
N PHE A 320 20.54 -13.45 7.43
CA PHE A 320 19.12 -13.14 7.33
C PHE A 320 18.68 -12.74 5.91
N ASN A 321 19.54 -12.92 4.91
CA ASN A 321 19.27 -12.62 3.51
C ASN A 321 18.75 -11.17 3.29
N THR A 322 19.42 -10.23 3.91
CA THR A 322 19.14 -8.78 3.83
C THR A 322 20.43 -8.01 3.53
N THR A 323 20.40 -6.69 3.53
CA THR A 323 21.59 -5.85 3.33
C THR A 323 22.04 -5.15 4.60
N VAL A 324 23.31 -4.76 4.66
CA VAL A 324 23.84 -3.95 5.76
C VAL A 324 23.07 -2.64 5.90
N GLU A 325 22.75 -2.01 4.76
CA GLU A 325 21.99 -0.76 4.67
C GLU A 325 20.59 -0.91 5.25
N ASN A 326 19.91 -2.01 4.94
CA ASN A 326 18.58 -2.31 5.47
C ASN A 326 18.62 -2.52 6.99
N ILE A 327 19.60 -3.28 7.50
CA ILE A 327 19.76 -3.42 8.96
C ILE A 327 20.06 -2.06 9.61
N LYS A 328 20.94 -1.26 9.01
CA LYS A 328 21.27 0.08 9.53
C LYS A 328 20.07 1.00 9.56
N SER A 329 19.33 1.10 8.47
CA SER A 329 18.14 1.96 8.37
C SER A 329 17.03 1.54 9.34
N THR A 330 16.76 0.22 9.43
CA THR A 330 15.77 -0.32 10.36
C THR A 330 16.11 -0.08 11.83
N ASN A 331 17.41 0.03 12.16
CA ASN A 331 17.89 0.20 13.53
C ASN A 331 18.47 1.60 13.81
N ASN A 332 18.35 2.55 12.87
CA ASN A 332 18.91 3.89 12.97
C ASN A 332 20.42 3.91 13.27
N LEU A 333 21.19 2.96 12.73
CA LEU A 333 22.62 2.87 12.97
C LEU A 333 23.39 3.84 12.06
N ILE A 334 24.17 4.72 12.66
CA ILE A 334 25.03 5.68 11.95
C ILE A 334 26.41 5.09 11.61
N SER A 335 26.79 3.96 12.24
CA SER A 335 28.09 3.28 12.02
C SER A 335 27.89 1.78 11.83
N ASN A 336 28.97 1.07 11.49
CA ASN A 336 28.98 -0.39 11.37
C ASN A 336 29.39 -1.10 12.69
N LEU A 337 29.68 -0.33 13.74
CA LEU A 337 30.09 -0.89 15.02
C LEU A 337 28.89 -1.50 15.75
N LEU A 338 29.07 -2.72 16.23
CA LEU A 338 28.08 -3.46 16.99
C LEU A 338 28.64 -3.79 18.39
N SER A 339 27.77 -3.78 19.38
CA SER A 339 28.08 -4.26 20.71
C SER A 339 27.54 -5.68 20.93
N ILE A 340 28.32 -6.54 21.59
CA ILE A 340 27.82 -7.89 21.97
C ILE A 340 26.60 -7.70 22.88
N GLY A 341 25.52 -8.44 22.60
CA GLY A 341 24.25 -8.30 23.31
C GLY A 341 23.32 -7.23 22.73
N GLN A 342 23.77 -6.43 21.75
CA GLN A 342 22.92 -5.45 21.07
C GLN A 342 21.78 -6.17 20.34
N LYS A 343 20.55 -5.68 20.51
CA LYS A 343 19.38 -6.19 19.81
C LYS A 343 19.22 -5.41 18.52
N LEU A 344 19.15 -6.12 17.40
CA LEU A 344 18.93 -5.57 16.07
C LEU A 344 17.59 -6.09 15.55
N LYS A 345 16.72 -5.17 15.12
CA LYS A 345 15.57 -5.49 14.30
C LYS A 345 16.06 -5.87 12.91
N ILE A 346 15.81 -7.10 12.50
CA ILE A 346 16.17 -7.57 11.18
C ILE A 346 14.95 -7.40 10.27
N PRO A 347 15.02 -6.53 9.24
CA PRO A 347 13.88 -6.36 8.35
C PRO A 347 13.55 -7.71 7.69
N SER A 348 12.29 -8.12 7.75
CA SER A 348 11.77 -9.25 6.98
C SER A 348 12.06 -8.99 5.50
N THR A 349 12.65 -9.98 4.82
CA THR A 349 13.18 -9.88 3.47
C THR A 349 12.22 -9.14 2.55
N LEU A 350 12.66 -7.97 2.04
CA LEU A 350 12.13 -7.45 0.80
C LEU A 350 12.35 -8.53 -0.27
N SER A 351 11.38 -8.73 -1.14
CA SER A 351 11.50 -9.65 -2.28
C SER A 351 12.65 -9.18 -3.18
N SER A 352 13.87 -9.55 -2.80
CA SER A 352 15.01 -9.39 -3.68
C SER A 352 14.82 -10.38 -4.81
N ASN A 353 14.79 -9.90 -6.05
CA ASN A 353 14.78 -10.75 -7.22
C ASN A 353 16.08 -11.57 -7.24
N VAL A 354 15.99 -12.85 -6.88
CA VAL A 354 17.13 -13.78 -7.01
C VAL A 354 17.13 -14.28 -8.44
N TYR A 355 18.19 -13.97 -9.17
CA TYR A 355 18.42 -14.49 -10.51
C TYR A 355 19.38 -15.66 -10.48
N ILE A 356 19.04 -16.74 -11.17
CA ILE A 356 19.93 -17.91 -11.33
C ILE A 356 20.62 -17.78 -12.68
N VAL A 357 21.95 -17.69 -12.66
CA VAL A 357 22.79 -17.55 -13.85
C VAL A 357 22.60 -18.73 -14.79
N GLN A 358 22.30 -18.45 -16.05
CA GLN A 358 22.07 -19.43 -17.11
C GLN A 358 23.26 -19.48 -18.08
N LYS A 359 23.31 -20.52 -18.92
CA LYS A 359 24.33 -20.66 -19.97
C LYS A 359 24.25 -19.47 -20.95
N GLY A 360 25.36 -18.76 -21.11
CA GLY A 360 25.45 -17.59 -21.98
C GLY A 360 25.14 -16.23 -21.31
N ASP A 361 24.89 -16.23 -20.01
CA ASP A 361 24.76 -15.01 -19.22
C ASP A 361 26.10 -14.33 -18.98
N SER A 362 26.02 -13.02 -18.82
CA SER A 362 27.09 -12.18 -18.29
C SER A 362 26.48 -11.15 -17.37
N LEU A 363 27.28 -10.60 -16.44
CA LEU A 363 26.81 -9.51 -15.57
C LEU A 363 26.20 -8.35 -16.35
N TYR A 364 26.75 -8.05 -17.54
CA TYR A 364 26.25 -6.99 -18.40
C TYR A 364 24.84 -7.30 -18.93
N LYS A 365 24.61 -8.53 -19.46
CA LYS A 365 23.30 -8.93 -19.96
C LYS A 365 22.25 -8.98 -18.82
N ILE A 366 22.68 -9.46 -17.66
CA ILE A 366 21.80 -9.51 -16.48
C ILE A 366 21.46 -8.09 -16.01
N ALA A 367 22.44 -7.19 -15.97
CA ALA A 367 22.22 -5.79 -15.62
C ALA A 367 21.23 -5.12 -16.58
N GLN A 368 21.38 -5.32 -17.89
CA GLN A 368 20.42 -4.81 -18.88
C GLN A 368 19.01 -5.40 -18.70
N LYS A 369 18.93 -6.71 -18.48
CA LYS A 369 17.65 -7.42 -18.29
C LYS A 369 16.85 -6.88 -17.11
N PHE A 370 17.53 -6.44 -16.06
CA PHE A 370 16.92 -5.96 -14.83
C PHE A 370 17.07 -4.45 -14.62
N ASN A 371 17.37 -3.70 -15.71
CA ASN A 371 17.52 -2.23 -15.72
C ASN A 371 18.39 -1.69 -14.59
N THR A 372 19.50 -2.36 -14.32
CA THR A 372 20.48 -2.01 -13.29
C THR A 372 21.89 -1.93 -13.88
N THR A 373 22.90 -1.73 -13.06
CA THR A 373 24.30 -1.68 -13.48
C THR A 373 25.09 -2.90 -13.04
N VAL A 374 26.15 -3.25 -13.79
CA VAL A 374 27.09 -4.32 -13.40
C VAL A 374 27.69 -4.03 -12.02
N GLU A 375 28.01 -2.77 -11.75
CA GLU A 375 28.54 -2.30 -10.48
C GLU A 375 27.58 -2.61 -9.31
N ASN A 376 26.29 -2.32 -9.49
CA ASN A 376 25.26 -2.58 -8.46
C ASN A 376 25.10 -4.08 -8.21
N ILE A 377 25.07 -4.91 -9.26
CA ILE A 377 25.00 -6.36 -9.09
C ILE A 377 26.26 -6.87 -8.38
N LYS A 378 27.45 -6.42 -8.78
CA LYS A 378 28.71 -6.82 -8.14
C LYS A 378 28.73 -6.41 -6.67
N LYS A 379 28.38 -5.18 -6.36
CA LYS A 379 28.33 -4.65 -4.98
C LYS A 379 27.36 -5.45 -4.11
N LEU A 380 26.16 -5.72 -4.62
CA LEU A 380 25.11 -6.42 -3.87
C LEU A 380 25.46 -7.89 -3.62
N ASN A 381 26.25 -8.51 -4.52
CA ASN A 381 26.66 -9.92 -4.44
C ASN A 381 28.14 -10.10 -4.03
N ASN A 382 28.84 -9.02 -3.68
CA ASN A 382 30.27 -9.01 -3.30
C ASN A 382 31.17 -9.69 -4.34
N LEU A 383 30.88 -9.48 -5.62
CA LEU A 383 31.67 -10.04 -6.70
C LEU A 383 32.93 -9.20 -6.94
N THR A 384 34.08 -9.82 -6.85
CA THR A 384 35.38 -9.19 -7.14
C THR A 384 35.75 -9.26 -8.63
N SER A 385 35.09 -10.18 -9.38
CA SER A 385 35.29 -10.36 -10.81
C SER A 385 33.96 -10.36 -11.58
N ASN A 386 34.05 -10.40 -12.92
CA ASN A 386 32.87 -10.51 -13.79
C ASN A 386 32.54 -11.96 -14.15
N LEU A 387 33.29 -12.93 -13.63
CA LEU A 387 33.08 -14.35 -13.91
C LEU A 387 31.85 -14.85 -13.14
N LEU A 388 30.97 -15.54 -13.86
CA LEU A 388 29.77 -16.15 -13.32
C LEU A 388 29.81 -17.67 -13.56
N SER A 389 29.28 -18.43 -12.61
CA SER A 389 29.05 -19.86 -12.77
C SER A 389 27.59 -20.14 -13.10
N ILE A 390 27.33 -21.06 -14.02
CA ILE A 390 25.96 -21.52 -14.31
C ILE A 390 25.36 -22.08 -13.02
N GLY A 391 24.12 -21.66 -12.70
CA GLY A 391 23.44 -21.99 -11.45
C GLY A 391 23.79 -21.08 -10.27
N GLN A 392 24.72 -20.13 -10.43
CA GLN A 392 25.02 -19.13 -9.40
C GLN A 392 23.78 -18.27 -9.14
N LYS A 393 23.46 -18.07 -7.86
CA LYS A 393 22.38 -17.14 -7.46
C LYS A 393 22.94 -15.75 -7.32
N LEU A 394 22.30 -14.80 -7.98
CA LEU A 394 22.60 -13.37 -7.88
C LEU A 394 21.40 -12.62 -7.31
N ILE A 395 21.64 -11.84 -6.29
CA ILE A 395 20.68 -10.87 -5.78
C ILE A 395 20.68 -9.68 -6.74
N ILE A 396 19.53 -9.37 -7.32
CA ILE A 396 19.36 -8.27 -8.25
C ILE A 396 18.72 -7.10 -7.50
N PRO A 397 19.27 -5.87 -7.60
CA PRO A 397 18.65 -4.70 -6.98
C PRO A 397 17.26 -4.48 -7.59
N ASN A 398 16.27 -4.15 -6.75
CA ASN A 398 14.98 -3.66 -7.23
C ASN A 398 15.17 -2.27 -7.85
N GLU A 399 14.49 -1.99 -8.94
CA GLU A 399 14.41 -0.64 -9.52
C GLU A 399 13.86 0.35 -8.48
N TYR A 400 14.45 1.53 -8.46
CA TYR A 400 13.93 2.70 -7.74
C TYR A 400 12.94 3.42 -8.63
#